data_543b0303bc131d31bcf0b4c41c3f319d
#
_entry.id   543b0303bc131d31bcf0b4c41c3f319d
#
_cell.length_a   1.000
_cell.length_b   1.000
_cell.length_c   1.000
_cell.angle_alpha   90.00
_cell.angle_beta   90.00
_cell.angle_gamma   90.00
#
_symmetry.space_group_name_H-M   'P 1'
#
loop_
_entity.id
_entity.type
_entity.pdbx_description
1 polymer ?
#
loop_
_entity_poly.entity_id
_entity_poly.type
_entity_poly.pdbx_seq_one_letter_code
_entity_poly.pdbx_strand_id
1 'polypeptide(L)'
;MFLDMARPLSDAKRNAILATATSAIAASGLAASTKAIARDAGVGEGTLFVYFPTKDDLFCELYLELKADLTRAIAADYPKNEDVQTRLKHLWDHFVRWGLKNPEKRDALRRLAVSEKVSQVKDHAENETCASMASMIEADLSSGLLRVQPIEFVSGTIQALGDMVTEMIARDRAKADEYLNHGWQTLWGAISAR
;
A
#
# COMPACT_ATOMS: atom_id res chain seq x y z
N MET A 1 36.30 -3.76 31.50
CA MET A 1 35.02 -4.29 31.02
C MET A 1 34.40 -3.15 30.18
N PHE A 2 34.74 -3.10 28.92
CA PHE A 2 34.18 -2.08 27.99
C PHE A 2 32.81 -2.55 27.57
N LEU A 3 31.77 -1.86 28.02
CA LEU A 3 30.43 -1.99 27.50
C LEU A 3 30.47 -1.50 26.03
N ASP A 4 30.41 -2.44 25.10
CA ASP A 4 30.17 -2.17 23.69
C ASP A 4 28.80 -1.52 23.56
N MET A 5 28.78 -0.19 23.61
CA MET A 5 27.56 0.59 23.33
C MET A 5 27.33 0.49 21.82
N ALA A 6 26.55 -0.52 21.41
CA ALA A 6 26.10 -0.64 20.03
C ALA A 6 25.56 0.73 19.58
N ARG A 7 26.19 1.31 18.59
CA ARG A 7 25.78 2.60 18.02
C ARG A 7 24.31 2.49 17.59
N PRO A 8 23.42 3.38 18.07
CA PRO A 8 22.00 3.30 17.71
C PRO A 8 21.84 3.28 16.19
N LEU A 9 20.94 2.42 15.71
CA LEU A 9 20.63 2.30 14.29
C LEU A 9 20.17 3.67 13.74
N SER A 10 20.67 4.04 12.57
CA SER A 10 20.35 5.33 11.95
C SER A 10 19.09 5.22 11.11
N ASP A 11 18.06 5.98 11.44
CA ASP A 11 16.81 6.09 10.66
C ASP A 11 17.11 6.52 9.21
N ALA A 12 18.08 7.40 9.00
CA ALA A 12 18.48 7.82 7.66
C ALA A 12 18.98 6.65 6.80
N LYS A 13 19.76 5.71 7.38
CA LYS A 13 20.20 4.51 6.66
C LYS A 13 19.05 3.53 6.43
N ARG A 14 18.20 3.32 7.43
CA ARG A 14 17.00 2.49 7.28
C ARG A 14 16.14 3.00 6.13
N ASN A 15 15.85 4.29 6.12
CA ASN A 15 15.03 4.93 5.08
C ASN A 15 15.69 4.88 3.70
N ALA A 16 17.01 5.03 3.60
CA ALA A 16 17.75 4.89 2.35
C ALA A 16 17.64 3.46 1.79
N ILE A 17 17.76 2.43 2.64
CA ILE A 17 17.59 1.03 2.23
C ILE A 17 16.17 0.78 1.74
N LEU A 18 15.15 1.25 2.46
CA LEU A 18 13.74 1.07 2.07
C LEU A 18 13.41 1.81 0.77
N ALA A 19 13.90 3.03 0.59
CA ALA A 19 13.72 3.78 -0.66
C ALA A 19 14.34 3.05 -1.86
N THR A 20 15.57 2.58 -1.71
CA THR A 20 16.27 1.81 -2.77
C THR A 20 15.57 0.48 -3.05
N ALA A 21 15.13 -0.22 -2.00
CA ALA A 21 14.38 -1.46 -2.14
C ALA A 21 13.05 -1.24 -2.88
N THR A 22 12.37 -0.10 -2.67
CA THR A 22 11.16 0.27 -3.41
C THR A 22 11.43 0.28 -4.92
N SER A 23 12.44 1.03 -5.37
CA SER A 23 12.78 1.13 -6.78
C SER A 23 13.25 -0.22 -7.35
N ALA A 24 14.06 -0.98 -6.59
CA ALA A 24 14.55 -2.29 -7.02
C ALA A 24 13.41 -3.31 -7.21
N ILE A 25 12.44 -3.33 -6.28
CA ILE A 25 11.28 -4.22 -6.35
C ILE A 25 10.32 -3.76 -7.45
N ALA A 26 10.10 -2.46 -7.62
CA ALA A 26 9.30 -1.93 -8.72
C ALA A 26 9.86 -2.35 -10.09
N ALA A 27 11.17 -2.40 -10.24
CA ALA A 27 11.82 -2.81 -11.48
C ALA A 27 11.89 -4.33 -11.67
N SER A 28 12.34 -5.08 -10.64
CA SER A 28 12.75 -6.49 -10.74
C SER A 28 11.86 -7.47 -9.97
N GLY A 29 10.83 -6.97 -9.27
CA GLY A 29 9.97 -7.80 -8.44
C GLY A 29 10.70 -8.43 -7.25
N LEU A 30 10.19 -9.57 -6.79
CA LEU A 30 10.76 -10.29 -5.64
C LEU A 30 12.16 -10.88 -5.91
N ALA A 31 12.63 -10.85 -7.18
CA ALA A 31 13.99 -11.26 -7.54
C ALA A 31 15.05 -10.16 -7.23
N ALA A 32 14.64 -8.97 -6.78
CA ALA A 32 15.55 -7.88 -6.42
C ALA A 32 16.68 -8.36 -5.50
N SER A 33 17.93 -7.94 -5.81
CA SER A 33 19.13 -8.39 -5.11
C SER A 33 19.43 -7.49 -3.89
N THR A 34 19.55 -8.09 -2.70
CA THR A 34 19.96 -7.38 -1.47
C THR A 34 21.30 -6.70 -1.62
N LYS A 35 22.25 -7.33 -2.34
CA LYS A 35 23.56 -6.74 -2.64
C LYS A 35 23.44 -5.48 -3.48
N ALA A 36 22.58 -5.47 -4.49
CA ALA A 36 22.32 -4.28 -5.31
C ALA A 36 21.64 -3.18 -4.50
N ILE A 37 20.61 -3.55 -3.72
CA ILE A 37 19.90 -2.62 -2.82
C ILE A 37 20.88 -1.96 -1.84
N ALA A 38 21.74 -2.73 -1.18
CA ALA A 38 22.72 -2.20 -0.24
C ALA A 38 23.69 -1.23 -0.90
N ARG A 39 24.26 -1.62 -2.06
CA ARG A 39 25.16 -0.77 -2.84
C ARG A 39 24.51 0.57 -3.21
N ASP A 40 23.29 0.51 -3.75
CA ASP A 40 22.61 1.69 -4.26
C ASP A 40 22.05 2.57 -3.11
N ALA A 41 21.85 2.01 -1.92
CA ALA A 41 21.58 2.72 -0.67
C ALA A 41 22.84 3.31 0.01
N GLY A 42 24.03 3.10 -0.56
CA GLY A 42 25.29 3.58 -0.01
C GLY A 42 25.71 2.87 1.29
N VAL A 43 25.30 1.60 1.49
CA VAL A 43 25.68 0.80 2.66
C VAL A 43 26.31 -0.53 2.24
N GLY A 44 27.09 -1.14 3.13
CA GLY A 44 27.54 -2.52 2.93
C GLY A 44 26.39 -3.51 3.11
N GLU A 45 26.43 -4.66 2.40
CA GLU A 45 25.41 -5.70 2.50
C GLU A 45 25.27 -6.22 3.94
N GLY A 46 26.38 -6.38 4.67
CA GLY A 46 26.35 -6.72 6.09
C GLY A 46 25.61 -5.68 6.94
N THR A 47 25.72 -4.39 6.58
CA THR A 47 24.96 -3.33 7.26
C THR A 47 23.46 -3.46 6.97
N LEU A 48 23.06 -3.78 5.73
CA LEU A 48 21.65 -4.03 5.40
C LEU A 48 21.06 -5.12 6.31
N PHE A 49 21.79 -6.22 6.51
CA PHE A 49 21.34 -7.33 7.36
C PHE A 49 21.36 -7.03 8.87
N VAL A 50 22.03 -5.96 9.30
CA VAL A 50 21.88 -5.44 10.67
C VAL A 50 20.50 -4.76 10.84
N TYR A 51 19.97 -4.11 9.80
CA TYR A 51 18.63 -3.50 9.85
C TYR A 51 17.51 -4.49 9.56
N PHE A 52 17.73 -5.41 8.64
CA PHE A 52 16.76 -6.39 8.16
C PHE A 52 17.45 -7.75 8.10
N PRO A 53 17.30 -8.60 9.15
CA PRO A 53 18.06 -9.84 9.30
C PRO A 53 17.98 -10.79 8.10
N THR A 54 16.87 -10.76 7.37
CA THR A 54 16.66 -11.52 6.13
C THR A 54 16.10 -10.64 5.02
N LYS A 55 16.12 -11.14 3.80
CA LYS A 55 15.45 -10.50 2.66
C LYS A 55 13.93 -10.43 2.87
N ASP A 56 13.36 -11.45 3.50
CA ASP A 56 11.93 -11.51 3.79
C ASP A 56 11.56 -10.45 4.84
N ASP A 57 12.40 -10.21 5.86
CA ASP A 57 12.17 -9.14 6.83
C ASP A 57 12.19 -7.76 6.14
N LEU A 58 13.14 -7.53 5.24
CA LEU A 58 13.17 -6.30 4.44
C LEU A 58 11.87 -6.13 3.63
N PHE A 59 11.38 -7.20 3.02
CA PHE A 59 10.16 -7.16 2.20
C PHE A 59 8.90 -6.93 3.03
N CYS A 60 8.80 -7.58 4.19
CA CYS A 60 7.71 -7.37 5.14
C CYS A 60 7.69 -5.92 5.65
N GLU A 61 8.82 -5.42 6.14
CA GLU A 61 8.94 -4.04 6.63
C GLU A 61 8.62 -3.02 5.54
N LEU A 62 9.12 -3.24 4.32
CA LEU A 62 8.81 -2.36 3.19
C LEU A 62 7.32 -2.38 2.84
N TYR A 63 6.69 -3.55 2.83
CA TYR A 63 5.26 -3.65 2.58
C TYR A 63 4.46 -2.84 3.59
N LEU A 64 4.79 -2.97 4.89
CA LEU A 64 4.13 -2.25 5.98
C LEU A 64 4.30 -0.74 5.84
N GLU A 65 5.50 -0.28 5.52
CA GLU A 65 5.79 1.14 5.32
C GLU A 65 5.00 1.72 4.14
N LEU A 66 4.97 1.01 3.00
CA LEU A 66 4.21 1.43 1.82
C LEU A 66 2.70 1.40 2.06
N LYS A 67 2.21 0.41 2.79
CA LYS A 67 0.80 0.32 3.20
C LYS A 67 0.42 1.48 4.12
N ALA A 68 1.27 1.80 5.10
CA ALA A 68 1.07 2.93 5.99
C ALA A 68 1.07 4.28 5.24
N ASP A 69 1.95 4.43 4.23
CA ASP A 69 1.99 5.63 3.38
C ASP A 69 0.70 5.80 2.57
N LEU A 70 0.20 4.74 1.94
CA LEU A 70 -1.09 4.73 1.25
C LEU A 70 -2.24 5.06 2.22
N THR A 71 -2.26 4.42 3.39
CA THR A 71 -3.32 4.63 4.38
C THR A 71 -3.35 6.08 4.87
N ARG A 72 -2.18 6.69 5.14
CA ARG A 72 -2.11 8.12 5.48
C ARG A 72 -2.68 9.02 4.38
N ALA A 73 -2.39 8.69 3.11
CA ALA A 73 -2.92 9.45 1.99
C ALA A 73 -4.45 9.35 1.87
N ILE A 74 -5.03 8.17 2.16
CA ILE A 74 -6.48 7.95 2.15
C ILE A 74 -7.14 8.60 3.38
N ALA A 75 -6.49 8.55 4.54
CA ALA A 75 -7.02 9.10 5.78
C ALA A 75 -7.01 10.64 5.83
N ALA A 76 -6.24 11.30 4.96
CA ALA A 76 -6.21 12.75 4.86
C ALA A 76 -7.61 13.27 4.50
N ASP A 77 -8.15 14.16 5.33
CA ASP A 77 -9.46 14.80 5.15
C ASP A 77 -10.62 13.81 4.97
N TYR A 78 -10.51 12.59 5.56
CA TYR A 78 -11.53 11.55 5.44
C TYR A 78 -12.88 12.00 6.00
N PRO A 79 -13.97 11.97 5.18
CA PRO A 79 -15.27 12.53 5.53
C PRO A 79 -16.08 11.58 6.43
N LYS A 80 -15.65 11.40 7.69
CA LYS A 80 -16.22 10.40 8.63
C LYS A 80 -17.73 10.52 8.86
N ASN A 81 -18.27 11.74 8.77
CA ASN A 81 -19.67 12.03 9.09
C ASN A 81 -20.58 12.03 7.85
N GLU A 82 -20.01 11.80 6.67
CA GLU A 82 -20.75 11.75 5.42
C GLU A 82 -21.32 10.35 5.17
N ASP A 83 -22.20 10.24 4.16
CA ASP A 83 -22.79 8.96 3.77
C ASP A 83 -21.74 7.97 3.23
N VAL A 84 -22.12 6.69 3.16
CA VAL A 84 -21.24 5.60 2.72
C VAL A 84 -20.69 5.83 1.31
N GLN A 85 -21.51 6.39 0.40
CA GLN A 85 -21.07 6.65 -0.98
C GLN A 85 -19.98 7.71 -1.03
N THR A 86 -20.14 8.79 -0.30
CA THR A 86 -19.15 9.87 -0.18
C THR A 86 -17.85 9.37 0.44
N ARG A 87 -17.93 8.56 1.51
CA ARG A 87 -16.75 7.98 2.15
C ARG A 87 -15.98 7.03 1.23
N LEU A 88 -16.67 6.15 0.52
CA LEU A 88 -16.03 5.21 -0.41
C LEU A 88 -15.50 5.91 -1.67
N LYS A 89 -16.17 6.98 -2.12
CA LYS A 89 -15.67 7.82 -3.21
C LYS A 89 -14.37 8.52 -2.84
N HIS A 90 -14.27 9.03 -1.61
CA HIS A 90 -13.04 9.60 -1.07
C HIS A 90 -11.89 8.57 -1.07
N LEU A 91 -12.15 7.36 -0.55
CA LEU A 91 -11.18 6.27 -0.56
C LEU A 91 -10.71 5.95 -1.98
N TRP A 92 -11.64 5.80 -2.92
CA TRP A 92 -11.37 5.55 -4.32
C TRP A 92 -10.46 6.62 -4.94
N ASP A 93 -10.83 7.89 -4.81
CA ASP A 93 -10.10 9.01 -5.40
C ASP A 93 -8.68 9.11 -4.85
N HIS A 94 -8.52 8.92 -3.54
CA HIS A 94 -7.21 9.01 -2.89
C HIS A 94 -6.33 7.81 -3.23
N PHE A 95 -6.89 6.61 -3.33
CA PHE A 95 -6.17 5.42 -3.76
C PHE A 95 -5.58 5.61 -5.17
N VAL A 96 -6.41 6.00 -6.13
CA VAL A 96 -5.96 6.20 -7.53
C VAL A 96 -4.95 7.35 -7.61
N ARG A 97 -5.22 8.49 -6.96
CA ARG A 97 -4.30 9.65 -6.97
C ARG A 97 -2.96 9.34 -6.30
N TRP A 98 -2.95 8.57 -5.21
CA TRP A 98 -1.71 8.12 -4.58
C TRP A 98 -0.90 7.24 -5.53
N GLY A 99 -1.54 6.31 -6.22
CA GLY A 99 -0.91 5.45 -7.22
C GLY A 99 -0.30 6.23 -8.39
N LEU A 100 -1.00 7.24 -8.88
CA LEU A 100 -0.49 8.14 -9.95
C LEU A 100 0.71 8.98 -9.50
N LYS A 101 0.68 9.44 -8.25
CA LYS A 101 1.76 10.25 -7.67
C LYS A 101 2.98 9.42 -7.30
N ASN A 102 2.79 8.14 -6.98
CA ASN A 102 3.82 7.25 -6.45
C ASN A 102 3.91 5.94 -7.25
N PRO A 103 4.24 5.96 -8.57
CA PRO A 103 4.18 4.77 -9.41
C PRO A 103 5.09 3.64 -8.93
N GLU A 104 6.33 3.93 -8.51
CA GLU A 104 7.25 2.92 -7.99
C GLU A 104 6.75 2.30 -6.67
N LYS A 105 6.21 3.11 -5.76
CA LYS A 105 5.65 2.61 -4.49
C LYS A 105 4.45 1.69 -4.75
N ARG A 106 3.55 2.08 -5.67
CA ARG A 106 2.40 1.28 -6.08
C ARG A 106 2.87 -0.07 -6.65
N ASP A 107 3.82 -0.05 -7.59
CA ASP A 107 4.30 -1.26 -8.24
C ASP A 107 5.03 -2.18 -7.24
N ALA A 108 5.84 -1.61 -6.34
CA ALA A 108 6.47 -2.37 -5.27
C ALA A 108 5.44 -2.98 -4.32
N LEU A 109 4.46 -2.20 -3.86
CA LEU A 109 3.39 -2.67 -2.98
C LEU A 109 2.62 -3.85 -3.59
N ARG A 110 2.24 -3.73 -4.87
CA ARG A 110 1.54 -4.78 -5.62
C ARG A 110 2.38 -6.07 -5.75
N ARG A 111 3.68 -5.94 -6.04
CA ARG A 111 4.60 -7.08 -6.16
C ARG A 111 4.88 -7.76 -4.82
N LEU A 112 4.98 -6.98 -3.75
CA LEU A 112 5.14 -7.50 -2.39
C LEU A 112 3.89 -8.22 -1.90
N ALA A 113 2.71 -7.73 -2.26
CA ALA A 113 1.42 -8.28 -1.81
C ALA A 113 1.20 -9.75 -2.17
N VAL A 114 1.89 -10.29 -3.19
CA VAL A 114 1.81 -11.69 -3.61
C VAL A 114 2.90 -12.58 -2.97
N SER A 115 3.79 -12.01 -2.14
CA SER A 115 4.78 -12.79 -1.39
C SER A 115 4.11 -13.57 -0.26
N GLU A 116 4.42 -14.86 -0.15
CA GLU A 116 3.91 -15.73 0.90
C GLU A 116 4.24 -15.19 2.32
N LYS A 117 5.47 -14.69 2.51
CA LYS A 117 5.89 -14.10 3.79
C LYS A 117 5.14 -12.81 4.12
N VAL A 118 4.93 -11.95 3.14
CA VAL A 118 4.13 -10.74 3.31
C VAL A 118 2.67 -11.08 3.61
N SER A 119 2.13 -12.13 3.00
CA SER A 119 0.77 -12.61 3.32
C SER A 119 0.60 -12.99 4.78
N GLN A 120 1.62 -13.58 5.42
CA GLN A 120 1.60 -13.94 6.85
C GLN A 120 1.59 -12.73 7.78
N VAL A 121 2.13 -11.58 7.36
CA VAL A 121 2.16 -10.36 8.19
C VAL A 121 1.03 -9.38 7.88
N LYS A 122 0.31 -9.57 6.77
CA LYS A 122 -0.84 -8.71 6.41
C LYS A 122 -1.88 -8.64 7.52
N ASP A 123 -2.19 -9.78 8.11
CA ASP A 123 -3.21 -9.91 9.14
C ASP A 123 -2.79 -9.29 10.48
N HIS A 124 -1.48 -9.10 10.70
CA HIS A 124 -0.91 -8.54 11.93
C HIS A 124 -0.51 -7.06 11.78
N ALA A 125 -0.58 -6.51 10.57
CA ALA A 125 -0.02 -5.22 10.20
C ALA A 125 -1.04 -4.10 10.11
N GLU A 126 -2.21 -4.29 10.64
CA GLU A 126 -3.21 -3.24 10.73
C GLU A 126 -2.77 -2.18 11.73
N ASN A 127 -2.25 -1.06 11.21
CA ASN A 127 -2.15 0.12 12.05
C ASN A 127 -3.57 0.58 12.43
N GLU A 128 -3.70 1.32 13.53
CA GLU A 128 -5.00 1.79 14.05
C GLU A 128 -5.87 2.47 12.97
N THR A 129 -5.26 3.14 12.01
CA THR A 129 -5.95 3.83 10.92
C THR A 129 -6.53 2.84 9.91
N CYS A 130 -5.79 1.81 9.53
CA CYS A 130 -6.29 0.74 8.66
C CYS A 130 -7.42 -0.02 9.32
N ALA A 131 -7.27 -0.40 10.59
CA ALA A 131 -8.28 -1.08 11.37
C ALA A 131 -9.56 -0.25 11.50
N SER A 132 -9.43 1.07 11.77
CA SER A 132 -10.56 1.99 11.84
C SER A 132 -11.31 2.09 10.51
N MET A 133 -10.61 2.17 9.38
CA MET A 133 -11.23 2.22 8.06
C MET A 133 -11.91 0.90 7.70
N ALA A 134 -11.29 -0.24 7.97
CA ALA A 134 -11.88 -1.56 7.76
C ALA A 134 -13.16 -1.72 8.58
N SER A 135 -13.14 -1.37 9.88
CA SER A 135 -14.31 -1.43 10.75
C SER A 135 -15.47 -0.54 10.27
N MET A 136 -15.17 0.61 9.67
CA MET A 136 -16.23 1.47 9.10
C MET A 136 -16.86 0.82 7.87
N ILE A 137 -16.09 0.21 6.98
CA ILE A 137 -16.61 -0.51 5.81
C ILE A 137 -17.42 -1.74 6.26
N GLU A 138 -16.96 -2.47 7.26
CA GLU A 138 -17.70 -3.61 7.83
C GLU A 138 -19.05 -3.17 8.44
N ALA A 139 -19.09 -2.03 9.14
CA ALA A 139 -20.33 -1.46 9.63
C ALA A 139 -21.29 -1.09 8.49
N ASP A 140 -20.79 -0.53 7.39
CA ASP A 140 -21.60 -0.21 6.21
C ASP A 140 -22.12 -1.48 5.51
N LEU A 141 -21.31 -2.55 5.44
CA LEU A 141 -21.75 -3.87 4.95
C LEU A 141 -22.87 -4.44 5.84
N SER A 142 -22.70 -4.36 7.16
CA SER A 142 -23.65 -4.87 8.14
C SER A 142 -24.97 -4.09 8.18
N SER A 143 -24.93 -2.79 7.83
CA SER A 143 -26.14 -1.93 7.80
C SER A 143 -27.05 -2.17 6.58
N GLY A 144 -26.61 -2.98 5.61
CA GLY A 144 -27.34 -3.23 4.36
C GLY A 144 -27.26 -2.10 3.33
N LEU A 145 -26.40 -1.10 3.56
CA LEU A 145 -26.12 -0.04 2.60
C LEU A 145 -25.23 -0.54 1.45
N LEU A 146 -24.43 -1.55 1.74
CA LEU A 146 -23.62 -2.27 0.76
C LEU A 146 -24.10 -3.70 0.61
N ARG A 147 -23.80 -4.33 -0.54
CA ARG A 147 -24.09 -5.75 -0.76
C ARG A 147 -23.34 -6.60 0.26
N VAL A 148 -24.02 -7.59 0.81
CA VAL A 148 -23.39 -8.56 1.73
C VAL A 148 -22.37 -9.39 0.96
N GLN A 149 -21.08 -9.14 1.22
CA GLN A 149 -19.95 -9.87 0.64
C GLN A 149 -18.73 -9.77 1.59
N PRO A 150 -17.78 -10.71 1.51
CA PRO A 150 -16.59 -10.67 2.34
C PRO A 150 -15.81 -9.37 2.14
N ILE A 151 -15.30 -8.79 3.23
CA ILE A 151 -14.53 -7.53 3.19
C ILE A 151 -13.27 -7.67 2.30
N GLU A 152 -12.66 -8.85 2.28
CA GLU A 152 -11.51 -9.16 1.44
C GLU A 152 -11.86 -9.05 -0.04
N PHE A 153 -13.09 -9.46 -0.43
CA PHE A 153 -13.56 -9.35 -1.80
C PHE A 153 -13.78 -7.87 -2.19
N VAL A 154 -14.37 -7.07 -1.29
CA VAL A 154 -14.55 -5.62 -1.50
C VAL A 154 -13.20 -4.93 -1.66
N SER A 155 -12.27 -5.20 -0.74
CA SER A 155 -10.92 -4.63 -0.76
C SER A 155 -10.16 -5.04 -2.01
N GLY A 156 -10.24 -6.32 -2.40
CA GLY A 156 -9.63 -6.83 -3.63
C GLY A 156 -10.22 -6.18 -4.89
N THR A 157 -11.53 -5.94 -4.91
CA THR A 157 -12.21 -5.27 -6.02
C THR A 157 -11.76 -3.82 -6.16
N ILE A 158 -11.70 -3.09 -5.04
CA ILE A 158 -11.19 -1.70 -5.01
C ILE A 158 -9.75 -1.66 -5.54
N GLN A 159 -8.90 -2.57 -5.08
CA GLN A 159 -7.50 -2.64 -5.50
C GLN A 159 -7.38 -2.95 -6.99
N ALA A 160 -8.04 -3.99 -7.48
CA ALA A 160 -7.94 -4.41 -8.89
C ALA A 160 -8.43 -3.34 -9.85
N LEU A 161 -9.60 -2.73 -9.59
CA LEU A 161 -10.14 -1.65 -10.40
C LEU A 161 -9.28 -0.39 -10.31
N GLY A 162 -8.81 -0.04 -9.11
CA GLY A 162 -7.97 1.12 -8.89
C GLY A 162 -6.63 1.02 -9.58
N ASP A 163 -5.99 -0.15 -9.55
CA ASP A 163 -4.74 -0.41 -10.28
C ASP A 163 -4.95 -0.30 -11.79
N MET A 164 -6.02 -0.88 -12.32
CA MET A 164 -6.39 -0.78 -13.75
C MET A 164 -6.60 0.68 -14.16
N VAL A 165 -7.42 1.44 -13.42
CA VAL A 165 -7.70 2.85 -13.72
C VAL A 165 -6.44 3.70 -13.62
N THR A 166 -5.61 3.48 -12.61
CA THR A 166 -4.32 4.18 -12.44
C THR A 166 -3.43 3.95 -13.67
N GLU A 167 -3.36 2.72 -14.17
CA GLU A 167 -2.57 2.39 -15.35
C GLU A 167 -3.13 3.02 -16.62
N MET A 168 -4.46 3.03 -16.80
CA MET A 168 -5.11 3.71 -17.92
C MET A 168 -4.81 5.21 -17.92
N ILE A 169 -4.94 5.88 -16.78
CA ILE A 169 -4.63 7.30 -16.62
C ILE A 169 -3.13 7.57 -16.87
N ALA A 170 -2.24 6.69 -16.41
CA ALA A 170 -0.80 6.84 -16.65
C ALA A 170 -0.45 6.81 -18.15
N ARG A 171 -1.19 6.04 -18.94
CA ARG A 171 -1.03 5.95 -20.41
C ARG A 171 -1.68 7.13 -21.17
N ASP A 172 -2.82 7.62 -20.69
CA ASP A 172 -3.57 8.72 -21.33
C ASP A 172 -4.10 9.70 -20.26
N ARG A 173 -3.25 10.65 -19.89
CA ARG A 173 -3.56 11.66 -18.86
C ARG A 173 -4.68 12.62 -19.27
N ALA A 174 -4.94 12.77 -20.56
CA ALA A 174 -6.02 13.65 -21.04
C ALA A 174 -7.41 13.12 -20.65
N LYS A 175 -7.53 11.80 -20.41
CA LYS A 175 -8.77 11.13 -20.01
C LYS A 175 -8.81 10.78 -18.51
N ALA A 176 -8.00 11.44 -17.68
CA ALA A 176 -7.90 11.10 -16.27
C ALA A 176 -9.25 11.15 -15.55
N ASP A 177 -10.01 12.23 -15.71
CA ASP A 177 -11.32 12.40 -15.05
C ASP A 177 -12.35 11.40 -15.60
N GLU A 178 -12.32 11.11 -16.90
CA GLU A 178 -13.18 10.12 -17.52
C GLU A 178 -12.95 8.72 -16.92
N TYR A 179 -11.69 8.26 -16.90
CA TYR A 179 -11.34 6.95 -16.35
C TYR A 179 -11.61 6.85 -14.84
N LEU A 180 -11.32 7.92 -14.10
CA LEU A 180 -11.59 7.96 -12.65
C LEU A 180 -13.09 7.81 -12.36
N ASN A 181 -13.94 8.51 -13.14
CA ASN A 181 -15.38 8.45 -12.97
C ASN A 181 -15.97 7.11 -13.42
N HIS A 182 -15.55 6.56 -14.55
CA HIS A 182 -16.01 5.23 -15.00
C HIS A 182 -15.60 4.14 -14.01
N GLY A 183 -14.38 4.18 -13.50
CA GLY A 183 -13.92 3.26 -12.46
C GLY A 183 -14.76 3.35 -11.19
N TRP A 184 -15.06 4.57 -10.73
CA TRP A 184 -15.96 4.77 -9.59
C TRP A 184 -17.36 4.22 -9.83
N GLN A 185 -17.99 4.52 -10.97
CA GLN A 185 -19.33 4.02 -11.30
C GLN A 185 -19.37 2.49 -11.33
N THR A 186 -18.33 1.87 -11.90
CA THR A 186 -18.19 0.41 -11.94
C THR A 186 -18.06 -0.17 -10.53
N LEU A 187 -17.18 0.41 -9.69
CA LEU A 187 -17.01 -0.01 -8.31
C LEU A 187 -18.31 0.13 -7.53
N TRP A 188 -18.93 1.32 -7.57
CA TRP A 188 -20.16 1.58 -6.84
C TRP A 188 -21.29 0.63 -7.26
N GLY A 189 -21.46 0.38 -8.57
CA GLY A 189 -22.44 -0.58 -9.08
C GLY A 189 -22.17 -2.03 -8.64
N ALA A 190 -20.92 -2.40 -8.35
CA ALA A 190 -20.57 -3.72 -7.86
C ALA A 190 -20.85 -3.91 -6.36
N ILE A 191 -20.66 -2.85 -5.54
CA ILE A 191 -20.70 -2.97 -4.08
C ILE A 191 -21.94 -2.38 -3.43
N SER A 192 -22.67 -1.45 -4.09
CA SER A 192 -23.89 -0.84 -3.52
C SER A 192 -25.04 -1.86 -3.44
N ALA A 193 -25.79 -1.85 -2.34
CA ALA A 193 -27.08 -2.48 -2.28
C ALA A 193 -28.05 -1.73 -3.21
N ARG A 194 -28.80 -2.47 -4.01
CA ARG A 194 -29.88 -1.88 -4.84
C ARG A 194 -31.14 -1.74 -4.02
#